data_f20f7aa00df36004c7e3d243ccffce78
#
_entry.id   f20f7aa00df36004c7e3d243ccffce78
#
_cell.length_a   1.000
_cell.length_b   1.000
_cell.length_c   1.000
_cell.angle_alpha   90.00
_cell.angle_beta   90.00
_cell.angle_gamma   90.00
#
_symmetry.space_group_name_H-M   'P 1'
#
loop_
_entity.id
_entity.type
_entity.pdbx_description
1 polymer ?
#
loop_
_entity_poly.entity_id
_entity_poly.type
_entity_poly.pdbx_seq_one_letter_code
_entity_poly.pdbx_strand_id
1 'polypeptide(L)'
;FAAKKAGADVQFINTVRLDIGHCRACDYCSRMRDKGEVEIHCCMKDDYHILEEACLEADGIIIAAPVYAVGIVGQFKNFVDRFGPSHDRAALLEENKKRKAEGKPELDPRYFKDRYTGMISVGGAQTHNWVSLGLPMLDLFNFSLCMKCVGHVDAYDQGRTGSPLLDKNLMAQAAELGKAVAESLGKPYDEVDTWVGDEGVCPVCHNPLLSMNGTTHVECPICGIWGDLSVDGDKVKVEWSEKE
;
A
#
# COMPACT_ATOMS: atom_id res chain seq x y z
N PHE A 1 -18.30 -1.78 -4.47
CA PHE A 1 -19.40 -2.18 -5.37
C PHE A 1 -18.87 -2.95 -6.59
N ALA A 2 -17.88 -2.40 -7.33
CA ALA A 2 -17.35 -3.06 -8.53
C ALA A 2 -16.68 -4.41 -8.21
N ALA A 3 -15.84 -4.48 -7.16
CA ALA A 3 -15.24 -5.73 -6.71
C ALA A 3 -16.31 -6.80 -6.37
N LYS A 4 -17.40 -6.40 -5.69
CA LYS A 4 -18.53 -7.31 -5.41
C LYS A 4 -19.22 -7.79 -6.67
N LYS A 5 -19.38 -6.91 -7.68
CA LYS A 5 -19.92 -7.31 -9.00
C LYS A 5 -19.00 -8.29 -9.74
N ALA A 6 -17.70 -8.20 -9.53
CA ALA A 6 -16.70 -9.12 -10.07
C ALA A 6 -16.59 -10.44 -9.28
N GLY A 7 -17.44 -10.65 -8.26
CA GLY A 7 -17.56 -11.91 -7.53
C GLY A 7 -16.80 -11.96 -6.18
N ALA A 8 -16.13 -10.89 -5.78
CA ALA A 8 -15.45 -10.84 -4.48
C ALA A 8 -16.46 -10.70 -3.32
N ASP A 9 -16.18 -11.36 -2.20
CA ASP A 9 -16.82 -11.01 -0.92
C ASP A 9 -16.16 -9.73 -0.39
N VAL A 10 -16.95 -8.72 -0.03
CA VAL A 10 -16.45 -7.38 0.27
C VAL A 10 -16.90 -6.90 1.64
N GLN A 11 -15.94 -6.69 2.52
CA GLN A 11 -16.12 -5.93 3.75
C GLN A 11 -15.76 -4.47 3.54
N PHE A 12 -16.59 -3.55 3.98
CA PHE A 12 -16.31 -2.10 3.97
C PHE A 12 -16.10 -1.61 5.40
N ILE A 13 -14.94 -0.99 5.65
CA ILE A 13 -14.61 -0.41 6.96
C ILE A 13 -14.44 1.10 6.80
N ASN A 14 -15.27 1.87 7.48
CA ASN A 14 -15.11 3.33 7.58
C ASN A 14 -14.29 3.67 8.82
N THR A 15 -13.05 4.10 8.60
CA THR A 15 -12.08 4.36 9.68
C THR A 15 -12.36 5.65 10.46
N VAL A 16 -13.23 6.54 9.98
CA VAL A 16 -13.50 7.85 10.62
C VAL A 16 -13.94 7.73 12.07
N ARG A 17 -14.59 6.63 12.44
CA ARG A 17 -15.10 6.39 13.79
C ARG A 17 -14.21 5.52 14.66
N LEU A 18 -13.07 5.06 14.12
CA LEU A 18 -12.13 4.23 14.84
C LEU A 18 -11.15 5.09 15.63
N ASP A 19 -10.91 4.72 16.88
CA ASP A 19 -9.85 5.30 17.71
C ASP A 19 -8.55 4.52 17.47
N ILE A 20 -7.65 5.11 16.68
CA ILE A 20 -6.36 4.50 16.34
C ILE A 20 -5.24 5.43 16.79
N GLY A 21 -4.64 5.11 17.93
CA GLY A 21 -3.51 5.85 18.46
C GLY A 21 -2.24 5.67 17.63
N HIS A 22 -1.32 6.62 17.72
CA HIS A 22 -0.03 6.59 17.03
C HIS A 22 0.92 5.53 17.63
N CYS A 23 1.86 5.04 16.85
CA CYS A 23 2.92 4.15 17.32
C CYS A 23 3.75 4.85 18.41
N ARG A 24 3.98 4.15 19.53
CA ARG A 24 4.79 4.65 20.66
C ARG A 24 6.26 4.23 20.60
N ALA A 25 6.68 3.56 19.55
CA ALA A 25 8.03 3.01 19.39
C ALA A 25 8.47 2.16 20.62
N CYS A 26 7.55 1.41 21.21
CA CYS A 26 7.78 0.64 22.45
C CYS A 26 8.44 -0.71 22.21
N ASP A 27 8.67 -1.09 20.97
CA ASP A 27 9.33 -2.32 20.52
C ASP A 27 8.65 -3.62 21.00
N TYR A 28 7.39 -3.55 21.38
CA TYR A 28 6.66 -4.71 21.88
C TYR A 28 6.48 -5.79 20.80
N CYS A 29 6.15 -5.40 19.58
CA CYS A 29 5.95 -6.33 18.44
C CYS A 29 7.23 -7.12 18.13
N SER A 30 8.41 -6.46 18.09
CA SER A 30 9.71 -7.13 17.91
C SER A 30 9.99 -8.11 19.05
N ARG A 31 9.73 -7.70 20.30
CA ARG A 31 9.93 -8.58 21.47
C ARG A 31 8.99 -9.78 21.50
N MET A 32 7.78 -9.67 20.96
CA MET A 32 6.88 -10.82 20.84
C MET A 32 7.48 -11.87 19.86
N ARG A 33 7.95 -11.41 18.73
CA ARG A 33 8.65 -12.26 17.76
C ARG A 33 9.83 -12.97 18.40
N ASP A 34 10.67 -12.25 19.13
CA ASP A 34 11.87 -12.78 19.78
C ASP A 34 11.53 -13.78 20.90
N LYS A 35 10.38 -13.63 21.56
CA LYS A 35 9.88 -14.57 22.55
C LYS A 35 9.28 -15.85 21.99
N GLY A 36 9.09 -15.92 20.69
CA GLY A 36 8.54 -17.10 20.04
C GLY A 36 7.02 -17.14 19.93
N GLU A 37 6.34 -15.99 20.11
CA GLU A 37 4.90 -15.91 19.87
C GLU A 37 4.58 -16.21 18.42
N VAL A 38 3.48 -16.90 18.16
CA VAL A 38 3.05 -17.29 16.80
C VAL A 38 2.37 -16.11 16.10
N GLU A 39 1.60 -15.34 16.84
CA GLU A 39 0.93 -14.13 16.37
C GLU A 39 1.65 -12.90 16.91
N ILE A 40 2.01 -12.00 16.02
CA ILE A 40 2.71 -10.76 16.37
C ILE A 40 1.76 -9.59 16.16
N HIS A 41 1.45 -8.87 17.22
CA HIS A 41 0.51 -7.75 17.19
C HIS A 41 0.95 -6.57 18.05
N CYS A 42 0.27 -5.45 17.90
CA CYS A 42 0.49 -4.27 18.74
C CYS A 42 -0.13 -4.44 20.13
N CYS A 43 0.58 -4.01 21.18
CA CYS A 43 0.09 -4.12 22.58
C CYS A 43 -0.94 -3.05 22.98
N MET A 44 -1.17 -2.04 22.15
CA MET A 44 -2.11 -0.98 22.48
C MET A 44 -3.55 -1.48 22.32
N LYS A 45 -4.38 -1.14 23.30
CA LYS A 45 -5.80 -1.53 23.35
C LYS A 45 -6.66 -0.40 22.80
N ASP A 46 -6.83 -0.40 21.49
CA ASP A 46 -7.66 0.54 20.73
C ASP A 46 -8.23 -0.15 19.48
N ASP A 47 -8.90 0.58 18.61
CA ASP A 47 -9.56 0.02 17.42
C ASP A 47 -8.60 -0.41 16.29
N TYR A 48 -7.29 -0.25 16.46
CA TYR A 48 -6.29 -0.70 15.49
C TYR A 48 -6.47 -2.18 15.11
N HIS A 49 -6.77 -3.03 16.07
CA HIS A 49 -6.91 -4.47 15.85
C HIS A 49 -8.05 -4.83 14.88
N ILE A 50 -9.06 -3.97 14.75
CA ILE A 50 -10.12 -4.15 13.75
C ILE A 50 -9.55 -4.12 12.34
N LEU A 51 -8.64 -3.18 12.07
CA LEU A 51 -7.98 -3.06 10.76
C LEU A 51 -6.89 -4.12 10.58
N GLU A 52 -6.11 -4.41 11.62
CA GLU A 52 -5.08 -5.44 11.62
C GLU A 52 -5.68 -6.79 11.19
N GLU A 53 -6.71 -7.23 11.86
CA GLU A 53 -7.38 -8.50 11.58
C GLU A 53 -8.02 -8.52 10.18
N ALA A 54 -8.72 -7.44 9.80
CA ALA A 54 -9.29 -7.32 8.46
C ALA A 54 -8.24 -7.39 7.35
N CYS A 55 -7.06 -6.81 7.55
CA CYS A 55 -5.95 -6.88 6.58
C CYS A 55 -5.33 -8.28 6.51
N LEU A 56 -5.24 -8.99 7.64
CA LEU A 56 -4.72 -10.36 7.68
C LEU A 56 -5.67 -11.36 7.01
N GLU A 57 -6.98 -11.19 7.18
CA GLU A 57 -7.99 -12.05 6.56
C GLU A 57 -8.15 -11.77 5.05
N ALA A 58 -8.03 -10.52 4.62
CA ALA A 58 -8.28 -10.14 3.23
C ALA A 58 -7.27 -10.76 2.26
N ASP A 59 -7.73 -11.10 1.04
CA ASP A 59 -6.91 -11.47 -0.12
C ASP A 59 -6.62 -10.26 -1.01
N GLY A 60 -7.44 -9.22 -0.90
CA GLY A 60 -7.26 -7.93 -1.57
C GLY A 60 -7.74 -6.77 -0.71
N ILE A 61 -7.04 -5.63 -0.81
CA ILE A 61 -7.29 -4.45 0.02
C ILE A 61 -7.35 -3.21 -0.89
N ILE A 62 -8.46 -2.49 -0.85
CA ILE A 62 -8.57 -1.19 -1.52
C ILE A 62 -8.60 -0.11 -0.45
N ILE A 63 -7.65 0.80 -0.53
CA ILE A 63 -7.53 1.92 0.40
C ILE A 63 -7.93 3.21 -0.32
N ALA A 64 -8.92 3.91 0.25
CA ALA A 64 -9.29 5.25 -0.18
C ALA A 64 -9.05 6.23 0.98
N ALA A 65 -8.17 7.20 0.79
CA ALA A 65 -7.82 8.14 1.84
C ALA A 65 -7.68 9.58 1.34
N PRO A 66 -8.09 10.57 2.16
CA PRO A 66 -7.95 11.97 1.81
C PRO A 66 -6.52 12.47 2.00
N VAL A 67 -6.15 13.44 1.16
CA VAL A 67 -4.94 14.25 1.31
C VAL A 67 -5.26 15.48 2.16
N TYR A 68 -4.63 15.60 3.32
CA TYR A 68 -4.69 16.76 4.18
C TYR A 68 -3.29 17.33 4.40
N ALA A 69 -3.16 18.66 4.28
CA ALA A 69 -1.87 19.33 4.43
C ALA A 69 -0.75 18.71 3.56
N VAL A 70 -1.04 18.51 2.26
CA VAL A 70 -0.12 17.97 1.23
C VAL A 70 0.14 16.46 1.33
N GLY A 71 -0.04 15.85 2.48
CA GLY A 71 0.20 14.42 2.72
C GLY A 71 -1.07 13.63 2.99
N ILE A 72 -0.92 12.33 3.16
CA ILE A 72 -2.03 11.45 3.50
C ILE A 72 -2.55 11.72 4.92
N VAL A 73 -3.83 11.49 5.15
CA VAL A 73 -4.47 11.68 6.45
C VAL A 73 -3.73 10.95 7.57
N GLY A 74 -3.51 11.64 8.71
CA GLY A 74 -2.75 11.12 9.85
C GLY A 74 -3.31 9.83 10.45
N GLN A 75 -4.62 9.61 10.38
CA GLN A 75 -5.26 8.38 10.84
C GLN A 75 -4.75 7.14 10.09
N PHE A 76 -4.58 7.24 8.76
CA PHE A 76 -3.96 6.18 7.98
C PHE A 76 -2.50 5.96 8.38
N LYS A 77 -1.74 7.04 8.58
CA LYS A 77 -0.34 6.95 9.01
C LYS A 77 -0.21 6.30 10.38
N ASN A 78 -1.11 6.58 11.33
CA ASN A 78 -1.15 5.89 12.62
C ASN A 78 -1.31 4.38 12.48
N PHE A 79 -2.14 3.94 11.53
CA PHE A 79 -2.31 2.52 11.24
C PHE A 79 -1.04 1.91 10.64
N VAL A 80 -0.48 2.52 9.60
CA VAL A 80 0.72 1.99 8.89
C VAL A 80 1.93 1.93 9.81
N ASP A 81 2.15 2.93 10.67
CA ASP A 81 3.28 2.97 11.61
C ASP A 81 3.25 1.84 12.65
N ARG A 82 2.09 1.28 12.90
CA ARG A 82 1.91 0.14 13.81
C ARG A 82 1.89 -1.19 13.07
N PHE A 83 1.30 -1.20 11.88
CA PHE A 83 1.16 -2.39 11.05
C PHE A 83 2.51 -2.81 10.44
N GLY A 84 3.29 -1.87 9.91
CA GLY A 84 4.57 -2.13 9.27
C GLY A 84 5.54 -2.94 10.15
N PRO A 85 5.91 -2.45 11.34
CA PRO A 85 6.88 -3.14 12.20
C PRO A 85 6.44 -4.52 12.69
N SER A 86 5.14 -4.76 12.84
CA SER A 86 4.62 -6.06 13.27
C SER A 86 4.42 -7.05 12.12
N HIS A 87 4.29 -6.56 10.89
CA HIS A 87 3.93 -7.36 9.71
C HIS A 87 4.93 -7.21 8.55
N ASP A 88 6.20 -6.99 8.84
CA ASP A 88 7.27 -7.04 7.83
C ASP A 88 7.45 -8.48 7.34
N ARG A 89 6.86 -8.79 6.18
CA ARG A 89 6.85 -10.14 5.60
C ARG A 89 8.26 -10.69 5.38
N ALA A 90 9.21 -9.85 4.98
CA ALA A 90 10.59 -10.28 4.75
C ALA A 90 11.24 -10.75 6.06
N ALA A 91 11.14 -9.94 7.11
CA ALA A 91 11.64 -10.29 8.44
C ALA A 91 10.90 -11.52 9.03
N LEU A 92 9.58 -11.62 8.82
CA LEU A 92 8.79 -12.75 9.28
C LEU A 92 9.13 -14.05 8.55
N LEU A 93 9.46 -14.01 7.26
CA LEU A 93 9.91 -15.18 6.50
C LEU A 93 11.24 -15.70 7.04
N GLU A 94 12.19 -14.83 7.34
CA GLU A 94 13.48 -15.23 7.92
C GLU A 94 13.30 -15.84 9.33
N GLU A 95 12.45 -15.25 10.13
CA GLU A 95 12.11 -15.80 11.44
C GLU A 95 11.43 -17.17 11.32
N ASN A 96 10.48 -17.32 10.40
CA ASN A 96 9.77 -18.58 10.20
C ASN A 96 10.72 -19.72 9.72
N LYS A 97 11.71 -19.39 8.87
CA LYS A 97 12.77 -20.35 8.47
C LYS A 97 13.59 -20.83 9.68
N LYS A 98 13.97 -19.92 10.58
CA LYS A 98 14.69 -20.28 11.81
C LYS A 98 13.86 -21.17 12.70
N ARG A 99 12.58 -20.83 12.94
CA ARG A 99 11.67 -21.64 13.75
C ARG A 99 11.53 -23.06 13.21
N LYS A 100 11.34 -23.18 11.92
CA LYS A 100 11.25 -24.48 11.25
C LYS A 100 12.51 -25.32 11.42
N ALA A 101 13.70 -24.71 11.28
CA ALA A 101 14.98 -25.38 11.50
C ALA A 101 15.18 -25.84 12.96
N GLU A 102 14.63 -25.10 13.91
CA GLU A 102 14.71 -25.39 15.37
C GLU A 102 13.56 -26.26 15.88
N GLY A 103 12.62 -26.68 15.03
CA GLY A 103 11.45 -27.47 15.41
C GLY A 103 10.45 -26.69 16.30
N LYS A 104 10.45 -25.37 16.21
CA LYS A 104 9.51 -24.47 16.90
C LYS A 104 8.21 -24.29 16.11
N PRO A 105 7.10 -23.87 16.75
CA PRO A 105 5.87 -23.52 16.04
C PRO A 105 6.12 -22.45 14.98
N GLU A 106 5.57 -22.64 13.79
CA GLU A 106 5.64 -21.67 12.70
C GLU A 106 4.75 -20.45 13.02
N LEU A 107 5.07 -19.32 12.40
CA LEU A 107 4.26 -18.10 12.50
C LEU A 107 2.90 -18.28 11.81
N ASP A 108 1.96 -17.40 12.12
CA ASP A 108 0.64 -17.36 11.48
C ASP A 108 0.78 -17.38 9.94
N PRO A 109 0.21 -18.38 9.25
CA PRO A 109 0.32 -18.50 7.79
C PRO A 109 -0.29 -17.32 7.03
N ARG A 110 -1.18 -16.54 7.66
CA ARG A 110 -1.77 -15.34 7.07
C ARG A 110 -0.73 -14.26 6.76
N TYR A 111 0.43 -14.26 7.39
CA TYR A 111 1.52 -13.32 7.07
C TYR A 111 2.16 -13.59 5.70
N PHE A 112 2.01 -14.78 5.15
CA PHE A 112 2.74 -15.24 3.97
C PHE A 112 1.89 -15.38 2.71
N LYS A 113 0.57 -15.18 2.79
CA LYS A 113 -0.28 -15.25 1.61
C LYS A 113 -0.09 -14.03 0.70
N ASP A 114 -0.22 -14.25 -0.60
CA ASP A 114 -0.20 -13.19 -1.59
C ASP A 114 -1.47 -12.33 -1.49
N ARG A 115 -1.30 -11.01 -1.60
CA ARG A 115 -2.37 -10.03 -1.50
C ARG A 115 -2.25 -8.97 -2.57
N TYR A 116 -3.38 -8.52 -3.06
CA TYR A 116 -3.47 -7.46 -4.04
C TYR A 116 -4.02 -6.19 -3.44
N THR A 117 -3.49 -5.04 -3.88
CA THR A 117 -3.96 -3.75 -3.39
C THR A 117 -4.35 -2.82 -4.51
N GLY A 118 -5.22 -1.85 -4.18
CA GLY A 118 -5.55 -0.71 -5.02
C GLY A 118 -5.61 0.54 -4.17
N MET A 119 -5.02 1.65 -4.65
CA MET A 119 -4.89 2.89 -3.89
C MET A 119 -5.71 4.00 -4.52
N ILE A 120 -6.47 4.72 -3.70
CA ILE A 120 -7.26 5.88 -4.10
C ILE A 120 -6.86 7.07 -3.22
N SER A 121 -6.21 8.06 -3.80
CA SER A 121 -5.89 9.32 -3.16
C SER A 121 -6.96 10.36 -3.50
N VAL A 122 -7.49 11.07 -2.51
CA VAL A 122 -8.55 12.07 -2.72
C VAL A 122 -8.13 13.42 -2.17
N GLY A 123 -7.99 14.41 -3.02
CA GLY A 123 -7.58 15.77 -2.61
C GLY A 123 -8.46 16.88 -3.14
N GLY A 124 -8.60 17.95 -2.37
CA GLY A 124 -9.45 19.11 -2.71
C GLY A 124 -8.76 20.18 -3.56
N ALA A 125 -7.44 20.11 -3.71
CA ALA A 125 -6.68 21.12 -4.47
C ALA A 125 -6.89 20.94 -5.97
N GLN A 126 -6.94 22.06 -6.69
CA GLN A 126 -7.11 22.12 -8.15
C GLN A 126 -5.81 21.82 -8.91
N THR A 127 -4.67 21.94 -8.25
CA THR A 127 -3.35 21.67 -8.84
C THR A 127 -2.72 20.44 -8.19
N HIS A 128 -2.18 19.56 -9.03
CA HIS A 128 -1.68 18.24 -8.63
C HIS A 128 -0.54 18.31 -7.60
N ASN A 129 0.31 19.34 -7.61
CA ASN A 129 1.42 19.47 -6.67
C ASN A 129 1.00 19.43 -5.18
N TRP A 130 -0.21 19.88 -4.86
CA TRP A 130 -0.75 19.87 -3.48
C TRP A 130 -1.24 18.49 -3.02
N VAL A 131 -1.37 17.54 -3.92
CA VAL A 131 -1.87 16.19 -3.64
C VAL A 131 -0.90 15.09 -4.07
N SER A 132 0.19 15.45 -4.73
CA SER A 132 1.15 14.54 -5.37
C SER A 132 1.80 13.53 -4.42
N LEU A 133 1.81 13.78 -3.13
CA LEU A 133 2.32 12.83 -2.13
C LEU A 133 1.26 11.81 -1.67
N GLY A 134 0.01 11.95 -2.07
CA GLY A 134 -1.07 11.08 -1.63
C GLY A 134 -0.84 9.61 -1.97
N LEU A 135 -0.77 9.28 -3.26
CA LEU A 135 -0.52 7.91 -3.72
C LEU A 135 0.82 7.34 -3.24
N PRO A 136 1.96 8.07 -3.37
CA PRO A 136 3.24 7.57 -2.86
C PRO A 136 3.20 7.20 -1.37
N MET A 137 2.50 7.96 -0.55
CA MET A 137 2.37 7.65 0.88
C MET A 137 1.42 6.48 1.15
N LEU A 138 0.40 6.25 0.31
CA LEU A 138 -0.45 5.05 0.40
C LEU A 138 0.32 3.79 0.05
N ASP A 139 1.19 3.85 -0.95
CA ASP A 139 2.00 2.72 -1.39
C ASP A 139 2.95 2.17 -0.32
N LEU A 140 3.33 2.99 0.65
CA LEU A 140 4.14 2.51 1.79
C LEU A 140 3.48 1.36 2.55
N PHE A 141 2.16 1.25 2.51
CA PHE A 141 1.44 0.15 3.12
C PHE A 141 1.75 -1.21 2.48
N ASN A 142 2.04 -1.21 1.17
CA ASN A 142 2.31 -2.45 0.43
C ASN A 142 3.56 -3.19 0.91
N PHE A 143 4.53 -2.47 1.49
CA PHE A 143 5.79 -3.09 1.97
C PHE A 143 5.57 -4.05 3.13
N SER A 144 4.64 -3.78 4.03
CA SER A 144 4.45 -4.57 5.25
C SER A 144 4.30 -6.05 4.95
N LEU A 145 3.33 -6.42 4.13
CA LEU A 145 3.06 -7.80 3.75
C LEU A 145 3.56 -8.15 2.33
N CYS A 146 4.43 -7.32 1.74
CA CYS A 146 4.91 -7.45 0.34
C CYS A 146 3.72 -7.61 -0.64
N MET A 147 2.75 -6.71 -0.55
CA MET A 147 1.53 -6.77 -1.34
C MET A 147 1.76 -6.21 -2.75
N LYS A 148 1.09 -6.79 -3.74
CA LYS A 148 1.15 -6.30 -5.13
C LYS A 148 0.04 -5.29 -5.38
N CYS A 149 0.41 -4.03 -5.64
CA CYS A 149 -0.53 -3.02 -6.11
C CYS A 149 -0.89 -3.28 -7.58
N VAL A 150 -2.17 -3.18 -7.93
CA VAL A 150 -2.70 -3.36 -9.30
C VAL A 150 -3.32 -2.10 -9.86
N GLY A 151 -3.23 -1.00 -9.15
CA GLY A 151 -3.67 0.29 -9.71
C GLY A 151 -3.78 1.41 -8.70
N HIS A 152 -3.76 2.62 -9.26
CA HIS A 152 -3.89 3.90 -8.59
C HIS A 152 -5.04 4.72 -9.16
N VAL A 153 -5.75 5.43 -8.29
CA VAL A 153 -6.70 6.47 -8.68
C VAL A 153 -6.33 7.74 -7.95
N ASP A 154 -5.94 8.77 -8.69
CA ASP A 154 -5.60 10.09 -8.15
C ASP A 154 -6.74 11.07 -8.38
N ALA A 155 -7.53 11.30 -7.34
CA ALA A 155 -8.73 12.12 -7.37
C ALA A 155 -8.43 13.52 -6.79
N TYR A 156 -7.88 14.42 -7.57
CA TYR A 156 -7.72 15.83 -7.18
C TYR A 156 -8.89 16.70 -7.69
N ASP A 157 -8.92 17.98 -7.28
CA ASP A 157 -10.06 18.91 -7.50
C ASP A 157 -11.40 18.40 -6.92
N GLN A 158 -11.32 17.62 -5.84
CA GLN A 158 -12.47 17.04 -5.17
C GLN A 158 -12.84 17.75 -3.86
N GLY A 159 -12.67 19.08 -3.82
CA GLY A 159 -12.82 19.89 -2.60
C GLY A 159 -14.25 20.07 -2.09
N ARG A 160 -15.27 19.64 -2.84
CA ARG A 160 -16.67 19.76 -2.41
C ARG A 160 -17.21 18.40 -1.98
N THR A 161 -18.02 18.40 -0.93
CA THR A 161 -18.70 17.19 -0.46
C THR A 161 -19.50 16.55 -1.61
N GLY A 162 -19.22 15.29 -1.86
CA GLY A 162 -19.87 14.48 -2.92
C GLY A 162 -19.35 14.74 -4.34
N SER A 163 -18.36 15.62 -4.54
CA SER A 163 -17.82 15.87 -5.89
C SER A 163 -17.29 14.63 -6.60
N PRO A 164 -16.62 13.66 -5.92
CA PRO A 164 -16.19 12.42 -6.59
C PRO A 164 -17.34 11.64 -7.23
N LEU A 165 -18.53 11.67 -6.63
CA LEU A 165 -19.70 10.93 -7.15
C LEU A 165 -20.29 11.56 -8.44
N LEU A 166 -19.98 12.82 -8.70
CA LEU A 166 -20.41 13.56 -9.89
C LEU A 166 -19.41 13.46 -11.04
N ASP A 167 -18.17 13.08 -10.73
CA ASP A 167 -17.15 12.84 -11.73
C ASP A 167 -17.26 11.42 -12.30
N LYS A 168 -17.84 11.33 -13.51
CA LYS A 168 -18.06 10.03 -14.15
C LYS A 168 -16.79 9.29 -14.51
N ASN A 169 -15.71 10.03 -14.86
CA ASN A 169 -14.43 9.43 -15.23
C ASN A 169 -13.77 8.84 -13.98
N LEU A 170 -13.73 9.61 -12.90
CA LEU A 170 -13.21 9.16 -11.62
C LEU A 170 -13.97 7.92 -11.09
N MET A 171 -15.31 7.94 -11.19
CA MET A 171 -16.13 6.79 -10.79
C MET A 171 -15.89 5.56 -11.67
N ALA A 172 -15.60 5.75 -12.96
CA ALA A 172 -15.24 4.65 -13.87
C ALA A 172 -13.87 4.07 -13.51
N GLN A 173 -12.86 4.90 -13.26
CA GLN A 173 -11.53 4.46 -12.83
C GLN A 173 -11.59 3.69 -11.50
N ALA A 174 -12.34 4.21 -10.52
CA ALA A 174 -12.52 3.53 -9.23
C ALA A 174 -13.25 2.18 -9.39
N ALA A 175 -14.18 2.07 -10.35
CA ALA A 175 -14.86 0.81 -10.64
C ALA A 175 -13.93 -0.19 -11.34
N GLU A 176 -13.10 0.27 -12.26
CA GLU A 176 -12.07 -0.53 -12.93
C GLU A 176 -11.04 -1.05 -11.94
N LEU A 177 -10.54 -0.19 -11.04
CA LEU A 177 -9.64 -0.59 -9.96
C LEU A 177 -10.27 -1.69 -9.08
N GLY A 178 -11.54 -1.50 -8.68
CA GLY A 178 -12.24 -2.50 -7.87
C GLY A 178 -12.39 -3.84 -8.57
N LYS A 179 -12.62 -3.84 -9.89
CA LYS A 179 -12.66 -5.03 -10.73
C LYS A 179 -11.27 -5.67 -10.84
N ALA A 180 -10.23 -4.90 -11.12
CA ALA A 180 -8.86 -5.38 -11.27
C ALA A 180 -8.36 -6.08 -10.00
N VAL A 181 -8.59 -5.49 -8.82
CA VAL A 181 -8.25 -6.15 -7.55
C VAL A 181 -9.00 -7.48 -7.42
N ALA A 182 -10.32 -7.52 -7.66
CA ALA A 182 -11.11 -8.74 -7.53
C ALA A 182 -10.67 -9.85 -8.50
N GLU A 183 -10.33 -9.51 -9.73
CA GLU A 183 -9.87 -10.46 -10.75
C GLU A 183 -8.44 -10.97 -10.52
N SER A 184 -7.68 -10.31 -9.67
CA SER A 184 -6.32 -10.71 -9.26
C SER A 184 -6.32 -11.72 -8.11
N LEU A 185 -7.40 -11.78 -7.32
CA LEU A 185 -7.45 -12.62 -6.11
C LEU A 185 -7.17 -14.09 -6.41
N GLY A 186 -6.35 -14.71 -5.55
CA GLY A 186 -6.02 -16.13 -5.64
C GLY A 186 -5.05 -16.52 -6.74
N LYS A 187 -4.50 -15.56 -7.49
CA LYS A 187 -3.46 -15.79 -8.50
C LYS A 187 -2.08 -15.56 -7.90
N PRO A 188 -1.02 -16.24 -8.35
CA PRO A 188 0.36 -15.89 -8.04
C PRO A 188 0.73 -14.50 -8.59
N TYR A 189 1.68 -13.82 -7.94
CA TYR A 189 2.07 -12.44 -8.34
C TYR A 189 2.63 -12.34 -9.77
N ASP A 190 3.31 -13.35 -10.26
CA ASP A 190 3.88 -13.44 -11.60
C ASP A 190 2.85 -13.67 -12.71
N GLU A 191 1.65 -14.10 -12.36
CA GLU A 191 0.53 -14.29 -13.29
C GLU A 191 -0.37 -13.04 -13.44
N VAL A 192 -0.13 -12.00 -12.66
CA VAL A 192 -0.93 -10.77 -12.68
C VAL A 192 -0.12 -9.61 -13.22
N ASP A 193 -0.45 -9.18 -14.43
CA ASP A 193 0.16 -8.05 -15.12
C ASP A 193 -0.88 -6.94 -15.40
N THR A 194 -1.82 -6.79 -14.47
CA THR A 194 -2.89 -5.80 -14.58
C THR A 194 -2.48 -4.52 -13.88
N TRP A 195 -2.64 -3.40 -14.57
CA TRP A 195 -2.49 -2.08 -13.98
C TRP A 195 -3.63 -1.15 -14.35
N VAL A 196 -4.15 -0.40 -13.38
CA VAL A 196 -5.21 0.61 -13.54
C VAL A 196 -4.68 1.97 -13.09
N GLY A 197 -4.81 2.98 -13.93
CA GLY A 197 -4.34 4.34 -13.69
C GLY A 197 -3.08 4.69 -14.48
N ASP A 198 -2.43 5.79 -14.13
CA ASP A 198 -1.21 6.23 -14.78
C ASP A 198 -0.04 5.29 -14.44
N GLU A 199 0.75 4.96 -15.45
CA GLU A 199 1.92 4.06 -15.28
C GLU A 199 3.03 4.68 -14.43
N GLY A 200 2.97 6.00 -14.18
CA GLY A 200 3.98 6.70 -13.42
C GLY A 200 5.36 6.67 -14.08
N VAL A 201 6.42 6.74 -13.26
CA VAL A 201 7.81 6.71 -13.71
C VAL A 201 8.52 5.43 -13.33
N CYS A 202 8.22 4.89 -12.15
CA CYS A 202 8.83 3.66 -11.65
C CYS A 202 8.18 2.42 -12.28
N PRO A 203 8.95 1.52 -12.92
CA PRO A 203 8.40 0.33 -13.57
C PRO A 203 7.95 -0.76 -12.58
N VAL A 204 8.25 -0.59 -11.29
CA VAL A 204 7.97 -1.59 -10.25
C VAL A 204 6.72 -1.25 -9.44
N CYS A 205 6.61 -0.01 -8.95
CA CYS A 205 5.51 0.42 -8.10
C CYS A 205 4.68 1.55 -8.69
N HIS A 206 4.97 1.95 -9.95
CA HIS A 206 4.24 3.00 -10.68
C HIS A 206 4.21 4.37 -9.97
N ASN A 207 5.14 4.59 -9.05
CA ASN A 207 5.28 5.88 -8.38
C ASN A 207 5.73 6.97 -9.38
N PRO A 208 5.10 8.16 -9.38
CA PRO A 208 5.44 9.25 -10.29
C PRO A 208 6.65 10.09 -9.85
N LEU A 209 7.24 9.82 -8.68
CA LEU A 209 8.33 10.60 -8.10
C LEU A 209 9.68 9.91 -8.27
N LEU A 210 10.73 10.73 -8.42
CA LEU A 210 12.13 10.30 -8.39
C LEU A 210 12.89 11.04 -7.29
N SER A 211 13.74 10.31 -6.57
CA SER A 211 14.73 10.86 -5.66
C SER A 211 16.02 11.15 -6.42
N MET A 212 16.52 12.38 -6.30
CA MET A 212 17.74 12.85 -6.97
C MET A 212 18.68 13.52 -5.98
N ASN A 213 19.97 13.27 -6.13
CA ASN A 213 21.02 13.85 -5.30
C ASN A 213 21.91 14.86 -6.06
N GLY A 214 21.43 15.38 -7.19
CA GLY A 214 22.17 16.31 -8.03
C GLY A 214 23.06 15.64 -9.09
N THR A 215 22.96 14.32 -9.23
CA THR A 215 23.58 13.54 -10.33
C THR A 215 22.53 12.97 -11.25
N THR A 216 22.93 12.26 -12.31
CA THR A 216 22.02 11.51 -13.17
C THR A 216 21.53 10.20 -12.53
N HIS A 217 22.15 9.77 -11.45
CA HIS A 217 21.68 8.63 -10.69
C HIS A 217 20.39 8.97 -9.93
N VAL A 218 19.34 8.21 -10.18
CA VAL A 218 18.01 8.42 -9.61
C VAL A 218 17.52 7.15 -8.93
N GLU A 219 16.64 7.32 -7.97
CA GLU A 219 16.07 6.21 -7.20
C GLU A 219 14.57 6.42 -7.03
N CYS A 220 13.79 5.36 -7.08
CA CYS A 220 12.39 5.41 -6.69
C CYS A 220 12.29 5.57 -5.16
N PRO A 221 11.69 6.66 -4.62
CA PRO A 221 11.63 6.89 -3.18
C PRO A 221 10.71 5.92 -2.45
N ILE A 222 9.99 5.06 -3.18
CA ILE A 222 9.06 4.07 -2.63
C ILE A 222 9.69 2.69 -2.60
N CYS A 223 10.03 2.10 -3.75
CA CYS A 223 10.52 0.72 -3.80
C CYS A 223 12.05 0.57 -3.86
N GLY A 224 12.78 1.69 -3.95
CA GLY A 224 14.24 1.69 -3.93
C GLY A 224 14.92 1.25 -5.23
N ILE A 225 14.18 0.89 -6.31
CA ILE A 225 14.82 0.63 -7.59
C ILE A 225 15.56 1.89 -8.06
N TRP A 226 16.76 1.72 -8.57
CA TRP A 226 17.59 2.82 -9.04
C TRP A 226 17.84 2.73 -10.55
N GLY A 227 18.31 3.80 -11.15
CA GLY A 227 18.64 3.86 -12.55
C GLY A 227 19.42 5.11 -12.91
N ASP A 228 19.82 5.21 -14.17
CA ASP A 228 20.53 6.35 -14.69
C ASP A 228 19.64 7.17 -15.64
N LEU A 229 19.47 8.45 -15.31
CA LEU A 229 18.64 9.38 -16.05
C LEU A 229 19.43 9.98 -17.21
N SER A 230 18.83 10.00 -18.38
CA SER A 230 19.33 10.67 -19.58
C SER A 230 18.27 11.59 -20.18
N VAL A 231 18.71 12.55 -20.99
CA VAL A 231 17.83 13.50 -21.67
C VAL A 231 18.05 13.37 -23.18
N ASP A 232 16.98 13.18 -23.92
CA ASP A 232 16.97 13.16 -25.39
C ASP A 232 15.95 14.19 -25.90
N GLY A 233 16.46 15.35 -26.32
CA GLY A 233 15.65 16.50 -26.67
C GLY A 233 14.86 17.04 -25.45
N ASP A 234 13.55 16.96 -25.50
CA ASP A 234 12.62 17.34 -24.42
C ASP A 234 12.14 16.15 -23.57
N LYS A 235 12.66 14.95 -23.83
CA LYS A 235 12.27 13.73 -23.15
C LYS A 235 13.30 13.30 -22.12
N VAL A 236 12.81 12.88 -20.97
CA VAL A 236 13.60 12.22 -19.93
C VAL A 236 13.43 10.71 -20.06
N LYS A 237 14.54 9.97 -20.01
CA LYS A 237 14.57 8.52 -20.01
C LYS A 237 15.37 8.04 -18.82
N VAL A 238 14.88 7.02 -18.14
CA VAL A 238 15.62 6.34 -17.05
C VAL A 238 15.91 4.91 -17.51
N GLU A 239 17.18 4.54 -17.48
CA GLU A 239 17.62 3.16 -17.61
C GLU A 239 17.66 2.53 -16.23
N TRP A 240 16.63 1.76 -15.93
CA TRP A 240 16.46 1.15 -14.60
C TRP A 240 17.35 -0.07 -14.43
N SER A 241 17.85 -0.27 -13.20
CA SER A 241 18.53 -1.50 -12.80
C SER A 241 17.60 -2.72 -12.93
N GLU A 242 18.19 -3.90 -13.05
CA GLU A 242 17.41 -5.12 -12.90
C GLU A 242 16.85 -5.19 -11.47
N LYS A 243 15.63 -5.70 -11.35
CA LYS A 243 14.99 -5.88 -10.04
C LYS A 243 15.70 -7.07 -9.37
N GLU A 244 16.38 -6.81 -8.26
CA GLU A 244 16.94 -7.87 -7.40
C GLU A 244 15.87 -8.57 -6.58
#